data_4de3699dda9fd674db65760d461fdc0e
#
_entry.id   4de3699dda9fd674db65760d461fdc0e
#
_cell.length_a   1.000
_cell.length_b   1.000
_cell.length_c   1.000
_cell.angle_alpha   90.00
_cell.angle_beta   90.00
_cell.angle_gamma   90.00
#
_symmetry.space_group_name_H-M   'P 1'
#
loop_
_entity.id
_entity.type
_entity.pdbx_description
1 polymer ?
#
loop_
_entity_poly.entity_id
_entity_poly.type
_entity_poly.pdbx_seq_one_letter_code
_entity_poly.pdbx_strand_id
1 'polypeptide(L)'
;MFFNIFLLLLKLYSLYNQKFMIELAGIVILGIIAQWVAWRFKIPAILPLILIGMFVGPFSTLFTEDGTKLIEPIWNPQLDKGLFPGEGLFHFVSLAISVILFEGGLTLKRNEVLNVGPVIFKLITIGTIVTFLGAGFASHFLFNLSWPISFLFAALIIVTGPTVITPILRNIPLKKDISAVLKWEGILIDPIGAVAAVLVFEFISVGKGTEYTQQALVEFGKTVVVGFSIGFSFAYALYFAIKKNAIPHFLMNVVSLSFVIGVYVLSEQFAHESGLLSVVVMGMVLGNIDLPNIKELLYFKESLSVLLISILFILLSANINMQDLYLIYNWNTLILFGCVVFLIRPIGVMLSTINSGLKTNEKAFISWVGPRGIVAAGIASLFGNRLVLEGEPGAEYITPLVFMIVLGTVLFNATTARLFAKISGVFLKESTGILIVGASNISRIIAKYLQKNGRHVVLIDSNKENIERAKGMDLDAEEA
;
A
#
# COMPACT_ATOMS: atom_id res chain seq x y z
N MET A 1 -38.90 18.68 -35.82
CA MET A 1 -37.46 18.69 -35.83
C MET A 1 -36.90 18.75 -34.40
N PHE A 2 -37.21 19.75 -33.57
CA PHE A 2 -36.74 19.88 -32.17
C PHE A 2 -37.12 18.70 -31.28
N PHE A 3 -38.33 18.15 -31.40
CA PHE A 3 -38.77 17.02 -30.59
C PHE A 3 -38.01 15.72 -30.90
N ASN A 4 -37.64 15.49 -32.15
CA ASN A 4 -36.81 14.33 -32.52
C ASN A 4 -35.35 14.47 -32.05
N ILE A 5 -34.82 15.70 -32.04
CA ILE A 5 -33.49 15.97 -31.49
C ILE A 5 -33.49 15.76 -29.96
N PHE A 6 -34.55 16.22 -29.28
CA PHE A 6 -34.72 16.01 -27.84
C PHE A 6 -34.86 14.53 -27.47
N LEU A 7 -35.65 13.76 -28.23
CA LEU A 7 -35.74 12.30 -28.05
C LEU A 7 -34.43 11.57 -28.34
N LEU A 8 -33.65 12.02 -29.33
CA LEU A 8 -32.34 11.48 -29.64
C LEU A 8 -31.35 11.77 -28.50
N LEU A 9 -31.37 12.99 -27.95
CA LEU A 9 -30.55 13.37 -26.80
C LEU A 9 -30.92 12.59 -25.54
N LEU A 10 -32.20 12.36 -25.27
CA LEU A 10 -32.65 11.52 -24.15
C LEU A 10 -32.23 10.06 -24.32
N LYS A 11 -32.30 9.54 -25.56
CA LYS A 11 -31.86 8.17 -25.85
C LYS A 11 -30.36 8.02 -25.74
N LEU A 12 -29.58 8.99 -26.18
CA LEU A 12 -28.14 9.05 -26.03
C LEU A 12 -27.75 9.20 -24.55
N TYR A 13 -28.44 10.05 -23.79
CA TYR A 13 -28.24 10.21 -22.36
C TYR A 13 -28.57 8.93 -21.57
N SER A 14 -29.63 8.22 -21.94
CA SER A 14 -30.03 6.94 -21.37
C SER A 14 -29.00 5.84 -21.67
N LEU A 15 -28.48 5.76 -22.90
CA LEU A 15 -27.46 4.83 -23.32
C LEU A 15 -26.11 5.13 -22.63
N TYR A 16 -25.78 6.40 -22.47
CA TYR A 16 -24.60 6.86 -21.76
C TYR A 16 -24.64 6.46 -20.26
N ASN A 17 -25.74 6.75 -19.57
CA ASN A 17 -25.93 6.36 -18.18
C ASN A 17 -25.89 4.83 -17.98
N GLN A 18 -26.40 4.04 -18.93
CA GLN A 18 -26.28 2.59 -18.87
C GLN A 18 -24.82 2.12 -18.99
N LYS A 19 -24.04 2.69 -19.91
CA LYS A 19 -22.62 2.36 -20.05
C LYS A 19 -21.83 2.70 -18.77
N PHE A 20 -22.01 3.90 -18.25
CA PHE A 20 -21.35 4.35 -17.01
C PHE A 20 -21.66 3.42 -15.83
N MET A 21 -22.93 3.04 -15.65
CA MET A 21 -23.33 2.11 -14.59
C MET A 21 -22.69 0.72 -14.76
N ILE A 22 -22.61 0.23 -16.00
CA ILE A 22 -22.00 -1.07 -16.31
C ILE A 22 -20.49 -1.06 -16.01
N GLU A 23 -19.78 0.01 -16.38
CA GLU A 23 -18.36 0.18 -16.12
C GLU A 23 -18.09 0.24 -14.61
N LEU A 24 -18.83 1.04 -13.85
CA LEU A 24 -18.69 1.17 -12.42
C LEU A 24 -19.01 -0.16 -11.68
N ALA A 25 -20.13 -0.79 -12.02
CA ALA A 25 -20.50 -2.07 -11.45
C ALA A 25 -19.50 -3.17 -11.85
N GLY A 26 -19.00 -3.12 -13.09
CA GLY A 26 -17.99 -4.03 -13.60
C GLY A 26 -16.70 -3.98 -12.78
N ILE A 27 -16.20 -2.80 -12.43
CA ILE A 27 -15.00 -2.64 -11.60
C ILE A 27 -15.18 -3.31 -10.24
N VAL A 28 -16.33 -3.08 -9.59
CA VAL A 28 -16.61 -3.66 -8.27
C VAL A 28 -16.71 -5.18 -8.36
N ILE A 29 -17.48 -5.70 -9.33
CA ILE A 29 -17.69 -7.14 -9.50
C ILE A 29 -16.37 -7.84 -9.87
N LEU A 30 -15.63 -7.33 -10.83
CA LEU A 30 -14.34 -7.87 -11.24
C LEU A 30 -13.32 -7.80 -10.10
N GLY A 31 -13.35 -6.73 -9.30
CA GLY A 31 -12.53 -6.59 -8.09
C GLY A 31 -12.79 -7.69 -7.08
N ILE A 32 -14.05 -8.00 -6.78
CA ILE A 32 -14.42 -9.07 -5.85
C ILE A 32 -14.08 -10.46 -6.42
N ILE A 33 -14.31 -10.66 -7.73
CA ILE A 33 -13.90 -11.91 -8.41
C ILE A 33 -12.38 -12.10 -8.32
N ALA A 34 -11.59 -11.04 -8.55
CA ALA A 34 -10.13 -11.09 -8.41
C ALA A 34 -9.70 -11.47 -6.98
N GLN A 35 -10.33 -10.90 -5.95
CA GLN A 35 -10.08 -11.24 -4.55
C GLN A 35 -10.40 -12.71 -4.26
N TRP A 36 -11.54 -13.20 -4.78
CA TRP A 36 -11.94 -14.61 -4.62
C TRP A 36 -10.96 -15.57 -5.33
N VAL A 37 -10.53 -15.24 -6.55
CA VAL A 37 -9.51 -16.00 -7.29
C VAL A 37 -8.20 -16.04 -6.49
N ALA A 38 -7.76 -14.90 -5.98
CA ALA A 38 -6.56 -14.80 -5.17
C ALA A 38 -6.62 -15.70 -3.93
N TRP A 39 -7.74 -15.66 -3.20
CA TRP A 39 -7.97 -16.53 -2.05
C TRP A 39 -7.96 -18.01 -2.43
N ARG A 40 -8.63 -18.37 -3.54
CA ARG A 40 -8.74 -19.77 -3.99
C ARG A 40 -7.38 -20.35 -4.38
N PHE A 41 -6.54 -19.58 -5.05
CA PHE A 41 -5.21 -20.01 -5.53
C PHE A 41 -4.08 -19.68 -4.54
N LYS A 42 -4.39 -19.04 -3.39
CA LYS A 42 -3.41 -18.62 -2.39
C LYS A 42 -2.30 -17.72 -2.97
N ILE A 43 -2.68 -16.84 -3.90
CA ILE A 43 -1.81 -15.81 -4.49
C ILE A 43 -2.19 -14.43 -3.93
N PRO A 44 -1.28 -13.44 -3.94
CA PRO A 44 -1.63 -12.08 -3.56
C PRO A 44 -2.70 -11.49 -4.48
N ALA A 45 -3.74 -10.88 -3.89
CA ALA A 45 -4.90 -10.37 -4.63
C ALA A 45 -4.55 -9.29 -5.66
N ILE A 46 -3.49 -8.57 -5.44
CA ILE A 46 -3.02 -7.51 -6.34
C ILE A 46 -2.69 -8.03 -7.74
N LEU A 47 -2.17 -9.27 -7.83
CA LEU A 47 -1.81 -9.87 -9.10
C LEU A 47 -3.02 -10.02 -10.05
N PRO A 48 -4.12 -10.71 -9.70
CA PRO A 48 -5.28 -10.77 -10.57
C PRO A 48 -5.96 -9.41 -10.77
N LEU A 49 -5.90 -8.48 -9.80
CA LEU A 49 -6.44 -7.14 -9.94
C LEU A 49 -5.73 -6.34 -11.04
N ILE A 50 -4.40 -6.36 -11.06
CA ILE A 50 -3.60 -5.72 -12.12
C ILE A 50 -3.89 -6.35 -13.47
N LEU A 51 -3.89 -7.69 -13.56
CA LEU A 51 -4.14 -8.40 -14.81
C LEU A 51 -5.53 -8.06 -15.38
N ILE A 52 -6.55 -8.04 -14.55
CA ILE A 52 -7.90 -7.64 -14.96
C ILE A 52 -7.92 -6.17 -15.39
N GLY A 53 -7.29 -5.26 -14.63
CA GLY A 53 -7.22 -3.86 -14.99
C GLY A 53 -6.52 -3.62 -16.34
N MET A 54 -5.42 -4.30 -16.60
CA MET A 54 -4.75 -4.27 -17.91
C MET A 54 -5.62 -4.86 -19.02
N PHE A 55 -6.36 -5.92 -18.75
CA PHE A 55 -7.24 -6.56 -19.74
C PHE A 55 -8.40 -5.65 -20.12
N VAL A 56 -9.09 -5.02 -19.16
CA VAL A 56 -10.22 -4.11 -19.44
C VAL A 56 -9.77 -2.70 -19.87
N GLY A 57 -8.51 -2.34 -19.62
CA GLY A 57 -7.87 -1.09 -20.01
C GLY A 57 -7.10 -1.24 -21.33
N PRO A 58 -5.75 -1.15 -21.30
CA PRO A 58 -4.93 -1.06 -22.52
C PRO A 58 -5.11 -2.24 -23.47
N PHE A 59 -5.16 -3.48 -22.98
CA PHE A 59 -5.25 -4.64 -23.86
C PHE A 59 -6.62 -4.77 -24.53
N SER A 60 -7.68 -4.21 -23.97
CA SER A 60 -9.00 -4.26 -24.61
C SER A 60 -9.04 -3.50 -25.92
N THR A 61 -8.19 -2.49 -26.13
CA THR A 61 -8.07 -1.77 -27.40
C THR A 61 -7.69 -2.65 -28.59
N LEU A 62 -7.13 -3.83 -28.33
CA LEU A 62 -6.77 -4.80 -29.37
C LEU A 62 -7.99 -5.61 -29.86
N PHE A 63 -9.08 -5.65 -29.10
CA PHE A 63 -10.25 -6.47 -29.36
C PHE A 63 -11.53 -5.66 -29.61
N THR A 64 -11.53 -4.37 -29.26
CA THR A 64 -12.65 -3.48 -29.53
C THR A 64 -12.59 -2.96 -30.97
N GLU A 65 -13.75 -2.95 -31.66
CA GLU A 65 -13.85 -2.48 -33.04
C GLU A 65 -13.41 -1.01 -33.21
N ASP A 66 -13.67 -0.20 -32.19
CA ASP A 66 -13.36 1.23 -32.18
C ASP A 66 -11.95 1.54 -31.62
N GLY A 67 -11.15 0.52 -31.23
CA GLY A 67 -9.84 0.70 -30.59
C GLY A 67 -9.90 1.45 -29.25
N THR A 68 -11.09 1.51 -28.61
CA THR A 68 -11.28 2.16 -27.31
C THR A 68 -11.17 1.15 -26.17
N LYS A 69 -10.74 1.60 -24.99
CA LYS A 69 -10.71 0.74 -23.79
C LYS A 69 -12.13 0.32 -23.38
N LEU A 70 -12.29 -0.87 -22.80
CA LEU A 70 -13.56 -1.29 -22.20
C LEU A 70 -13.93 -0.41 -21.01
N ILE A 71 -12.94 -0.11 -20.15
CA ILE A 71 -13.07 0.83 -19.04
C ILE A 71 -12.07 1.96 -19.27
N GLU A 72 -12.58 3.18 -19.42
CA GLU A 72 -11.79 4.40 -19.51
C GLU A 72 -11.88 5.14 -18.17
N PRO A 73 -10.81 5.12 -17.33
CA PRO A 73 -10.88 5.75 -16.01
C PRO A 73 -11.01 7.26 -16.05
N ILE A 74 -10.28 7.94 -16.95
CA ILE A 74 -10.30 9.39 -17.10
C ILE A 74 -11.24 9.74 -18.27
N TRP A 75 -12.10 10.73 -18.06
CA TRP A 75 -13.00 11.24 -19.08
C TRP A 75 -12.22 11.80 -20.28
N ASN A 76 -12.50 11.24 -21.45
CA ASN A 76 -11.97 11.71 -22.72
C ASN A 76 -13.09 12.44 -23.51
N PRO A 77 -13.01 13.76 -23.67
CA PRO A 77 -14.04 14.53 -24.38
C PRO A 77 -14.18 14.14 -25.86
N GLN A 78 -13.11 13.62 -26.50
CA GLN A 78 -13.12 13.24 -27.91
C GLN A 78 -13.89 11.94 -28.14
N LEU A 79 -13.87 11.04 -27.16
CA LEU A 79 -14.54 9.73 -27.22
C LEU A 79 -15.90 9.75 -26.50
N ASP A 80 -16.25 10.88 -25.86
CA ASP A 80 -17.42 10.98 -24.97
C ASP A 80 -17.54 9.79 -24.01
N LYS A 81 -16.39 9.39 -23.42
CA LYS A 81 -16.25 8.20 -22.59
C LYS A 81 -15.29 8.43 -21.44
N GLY A 82 -15.58 7.84 -20.27
CA GLY A 82 -14.74 7.84 -19.09
C GLY A 82 -15.54 7.98 -17.81
N LEU A 83 -14.94 7.55 -16.69
CA LEU A 83 -15.60 7.53 -15.39
C LEU A 83 -15.41 8.83 -14.60
N PHE A 84 -14.21 9.41 -14.63
CA PHE A 84 -13.85 10.56 -13.81
C PHE A 84 -13.46 11.76 -14.67
N PRO A 85 -14.17 12.91 -14.55
CA PRO A 85 -13.81 14.11 -15.26
C PRO A 85 -12.57 14.79 -14.66
N GLY A 86 -11.70 15.34 -15.49
CA GLY A 86 -10.52 16.09 -15.08
C GLY A 86 -9.63 15.32 -14.09
N GLU A 87 -9.37 15.92 -12.95
CA GLU A 87 -8.57 15.34 -11.86
C GLU A 87 -9.38 14.44 -10.90
N GLY A 88 -10.67 14.18 -11.20
CA GLY A 88 -11.55 13.42 -10.32
C GLY A 88 -11.06 12.02 -9.96
N LEU A 89 -10.37 11.33 -10.89
CA LEU A 89 -9.74 10.04 -10.60
C LEU A 89 -8.69 10.17 -9.48
N PHE A 90 -7.84 11.19 -9.52
CA PHE A 90 -6.78 11.38 -8.54
C PHE A 90 -7.33 11.76 -7.17
N HIS A 91 -8.37 12.60 -7.11
CA HIS A 91 -9.05 12.90 -5.85
C HIS A 91 -9.69 11.65 -5.23
N PHE A 92 -10.35 10.82 -6.06
CA PHE A 92 -10.89 9.55 -5.59
C PHE A 92 -9.79 8.60 -5.08
N VAL A 93 -8.68 8.48 -5.82
CA VAL A 93 -7.50 7.68 -5.44
C VAL A 93 -6.95 8.16 -4.10
N SER A 94 -6.76 9.46 -3.93
CA SER A 94 -6.21 10.04 -2.69
C SER A 94 -7.11 9.81 -1.47
N LEU A 95 -8.44 9.98 -1.63
CA LEU A 95 -9.40 9.68 -0.57
C LEU A 95 -9.40 8.18 -0.21
N ALA A 96 -9.36 7.31 -1.20
CA ALA A 96 -9.32 5.87 -0.97
C ALA A 96 -8.02 5.46 -0.26
N ILE A 97 -6.88 6.02 -0.65
CA ILE A 97 -5.58 5.79 -0.01
C ILE A 97 -5.60 6.30 1.43
N SER A 98 -6.20 7.44 1.71
CA SER A 98 -6.30 7.98 3.09
C SER A 98 -7.00 7.01 4.04
N VAL A 99 -8.06 6.35 3.58
CA VAL A 99 -8.79 5.32 4.35
C VAL A 99 -7.91 4.09 4.58
N ILE A 100 -7.19 3.63 3.55
CA ILE A 100 -6.30 2.47 3.65
C ILE A 100 -5.11 2.76 4.58
N LEU A 101 -4.52 3.94 4.49
CA LEU A 101 -3.41 4.36 5.36
C LEU A 101 -3.84 4.50 6.83
N PHE A 102 -5.05 5.00 7.08
CA PHE A 102 -5.62 5.01 8.42
C PHE A 102 -5.75 3.61 9.00
N GLU A 103 -6.26 2.64 8.23
CA GLU A 103 -6.30 1.23 8.65
C GLU A 103 -4.88 0.71 8.92
N GLY A 104 -3.96 0.97 7.99
CA GLY A 104 -2.55 0.65 8.19
C GLY A 104 -2.04 1.18 9.52
N GLY A 105 -2.25 2.47 9.81
CA GLY A 105 -1.88 3.13 11.06
C GLY A 105 -2.48 2.47 12.30
N LEU A 106 -3.79 2.11 12.27
CA LEU A 106 -4.47 1.40 13.37
C LEU A 106 -3.80 0.05 13.71
N THR A 107 -3.22 -0.61 12.72
CA THR A 107 -2.55 -1.90 12.90
C THR A 107 -1.12 -1.79 13.41
N LEU A 108 -0.53 -0.58 13.45
CA LEU A 108 0.82 -0.35 13.94
C LEU A 108 0.83 -0.32 15.48
N LYS A 109 1.39 -1.35 16.09
CA LYS A 109 1.47 -1.45 17.56
C LYS A 109 2.84 -1.02 18.06
N ARG A 110 2.86 -0.11 19.04
CA ARG A 110 4.10 0.39 19.67
C ARG A 110 5.02 -0.74 20.15
N ASN A 111 4.44 -1.81 20.68
CA ASN A 111 5.20 -2.96 21.16
C ASN A 111 5.96 -3.70 20.05
N GLU A 112 5.53 -3.60 18.78
CA GLU A 112 6.23 -4.21 17.64
C GLU A 112 7.52 -3.46 17.30
N VAL A 113 7.63 -2.19 17.67
CA VAL A 113 8.74 -1.30 17.30
C VAL A 113 9.89 -1.33 18.31
N LEU A 114 9.65 -1.83 19.54
CA LEU A 114 10.63 -1.75 20.62
C LEU A 114 12.00 -2.33 20.24
N ASN A 115 12.02 -3.42 19.46
CA ASN A 115 13.24 -4.11 19.05
C ASN A 115 13.81 -3.63 17.70
N VAL A 116 12.96 -3.11 16.81
CA VAL A 116 13.31 -2.83 15.41
C VAL A 116 13.20 -1.35 15.01
N GLY A 117 12.78 -0.48 15.94
CA GLY A 117 12.58 0.94 15.69
C GLY A 117 13.79 1.66 15.05
N PRO A 118 15.02 1.46 15.52
CA PRO A 118 16.20 2.06 14.90
C PRO A 118 16.40 1.61 13.44
N VAL A 119 16.04 0.37 13.10
CA VAL A 119 16.12 -0.14 11.72
C VAL A 119 15.08 0.54 10.85
N ILE A 120 13.84 0.64 11.34
CA ILE A 120 12.75 1.31 10.63
C ILE A 120 13.13 2.77 10.35
N PHE A 121 13.61 3.50 11.36
CA PHE A 121 14.02 4.89 11.20
C PHE A 121 15.14 5.04 10.15
N LYS A 122 16.15 4.17 10.17
CA LYS A 122 17.22 4.19 9.16
C LYS A 122 16.71 3.82 7.76
N LEU A 123 15.74 2.91 7.62
CA LEU A 123 15.15 2.57 6.34
C LEU A 123 14.40 3.75 5.73
N ILE A 124 13.60 4.46 6.51
CA ILE A 124 12.85 5.63 6.04
C ILE A 124 13.70 6.90 5.85
N THR A 125 14.94 6.92 6.33
CA THR A 125 15.89 8.04 6.14
C THR A 125 17.01 7.65 5.17
N ILE A 126 17.93 6.79 5.57
CA ILE A 126 19.08 6.36 4.74
C ILE A 126 18.60 5.61 3.50
N GLY A 127 17.63 4.69 3.64
CA GLY A 127 17.05 3.93 2.54
C GLY A 127 16.38 4.84 1.51
N THR A 128 15.69 5.88 1.96
CA THR A 128 15.09 6.93 1.13
C THR A 128 16.15 7.68 0.33
N ILE A 129 17.20 8.18 1.01
CA ILE A 129 18.29 8.91 0.34
C ILE A 129 18.99 8.04 -0.71
N VAL A 130 19.29 6.79 -0.37
CA VAL A 130 19.91 5.85 -1.31
C VAL A 130 19.02 5.59 -2.53
N THR A 131 17.71 5.43 -2.31
CA THR A 131 16.75 5.22 -3.41
C THR A 131 16.64 6.48 -4.27
N PHE A 132 16.50 7.64 -3.65
CA PHE A 132 16.39 8.93 -4.34
C PHE A 132 17.61 9.21 -5.24
N LEU A 133 18.81 9.11 -4.68
CA LEU A 133 20.03 9.33 -5.43
C LEU A 133 20.25 8.23 -6.48
N GLY A 134 20.18 6.96 -6.07
CA GLY A 134 20.45 5.83 -6.95
C GLY A 134 19.51 5.77 -8.17
N ALA A 135 18.21 5.96 -7.94
CA ALA A 135 17.24 5.94 -9.02
C ALA A 135 17.29 7.20 -9.89
N GLY A 136 17.60 8.38 -9.30
CA GLY A 136 17.82 9.61 -10.05
C GLY A 136 19.00 9.49 -10.99
N PHE A 137 20.16 9.00 -10.51
CA PHE A 137 21.32 8.73 -11.38
C PHE A 137 20.99 7.67 -12.44
N ALA A 138 20.37 6.55 -12.05
CA ALA A 138 20.05 5.49 -13.00
C ALA A 138 19.13 5.96 -14.13
N SER A 139 18.06 6.71 -13.83
CA SER A 139 17.15 7.22 -14.85
C SER A 139 17.80 8.28 -15.74
N HIS A 140 18.62 9.16 -15.17
CA HIS A 140 19.37 10.15 -15.93
C HIS A 140 20.28 9.50 -17.00
N PHE A 141 21.13 8.56 -16.59
CA PHE A 141 22.09 7.94 -17.50
C PHE A 141 21.47 6.94 -18.48
N LEU A 142 20.38 6.24 -18.10
CA LEU A 142 19.74 5.26 -18.98
C LEU A 142 18.82 5.89 -20.03
N PHE A 143 18.14 6.99 -19.69
CA PHE A 143 17.14 7.62 -20.55
C PHE A 143 17.55 9.02 -21.04
N ASN A 144 18.72 9.52 -20.64
CA ASN A 144 19.20 10.88 -20.93
C ASN A 144 18.18 11.96 -20.51
N LEU A 145 17.42 11.71 -19.44
CA LEU A 145 16.48 12.67 -18.88
C LEU A 145 17.21 13.82 -18.20
N SER A 146 16.58 14.99 -18.14
CA SER A 146 17.10 16.10 -17.34
C SER A 146 17.19 15.70 -15.85
N TRP A 147 18.12 16.30 -15.10
CA TRP A 147 18.26 16.02 -13.67
C TRP A 147 16.96 16.22 -12.87
N PRO A 148 16.21 17.33 -13.07
CA PRO A 148 14.94 17.51 -12.35
C PRO A 148 13.93 16.40 -12.62
N ILE A 149 13.73 16.01 -13.88
CA ILE A 149 12.83 14.92 -14.26
C ILE A 149 13.28 13.57 -13.68
N SER A 150 14.59 13.31 -13.70
CA SER A 150 15.17 12.09 -13.13
C SER A 150 14.98 12.01 -11.61
N PHE A 151 15.12 13.13 -10.90
CA PHE A 151 14.88 13.17 -9.47
C PHE A 151 13.38 13.18 -9.12
N LEU A 152 12.50 13.68 -9.98
CA LEU A 152 11.06 13.52 -9.81
C LEU A 152 10.67 12.04 -9.91
N PHE A 153 11.15 11.34 -10.94
CA PHE A 153 10.98 9.90 -11.05
C PHE A 153 11.50 9.17 -9.79
N ALA A 154 12.71 9.53 -9.33
CA ALA A 154 13.30 8.93 -8.14
C ALA A 154 12.47 9.19 -6.87
N ALA A 155 11.96 10.40 -6.68
CA ALA A 155 11.10 10.75 -5.55
C ALA A 155 9.81 9.91 -5.52
N LEU A 156 9.20 9.73 -6.69
CA LEU A 156 7.99 8.92 -6.84
C LEU A 156 8.22 7.44 -6.47
N ILE A 157 9.35 6.86 -6.85
CA ILE A 157 9.63 5.46 -6.57
C ILE A 157 10.28 5.19 -5.20
N ILE A 158 10.49 6.20 -4.35
CA ILE A 158 10.87 6.01 -2.93
C ILE A 158 9.84 5.15 -2.23
N VAL A 159 8.58 5.42 -2.48
CA VAL A 159 7.42 4.85 -1.77
C VAL A 159 7.34 3.33 -1.92
N THR A 160 7.39 2.61 -0.81
CA THR A 160 7.05 1.18 -0.73
C THR A 160 5.66 1.04 -0.14
N GLY A 161 4.66 0.69 -0.97
CA GLY A 161 3.26 0.80 -0.57
C GLY A 161 2.77 -0.24 0.43
N PRO A 162 2.12 0.16 1.53
CA PRO A 162 1.51 -0.76 2.49
C PRO A 162 0.36 -1.56 1.88
N THR A 163 -0.31 -0.99 0.89
CA THR A 163 -1.38 -1.63 0.11
C THR A 163 -0.92 -2.91 -0.59
N VAL A 164 0.37 -3.01 -0.88
CA VAL A 164 1.00 -4.16 -1.53
C VAL A 164 1.68 -5.08 -0.52
N ILE A 165 2.40 -4.51 0.44
CA ILE A 165 3.16 -5.27 1.44
C ILE A 165 2.22 -6.09 2.33
N THR A 166 1.14 -5.50 2.84
CA THR A 166 0.21 -6.19 3.74
C THR A 166 -0.40 -7.47 3.15
N PRO A 167 -0.95 -7.47 1.92
CA PRO A 167 -1.43 -8.70 1.28
C PRO A 167 -0.35 -9.76 1.05
N ILE A 168 0.89 -9.35 0.74
CA ILE A 168 2.01 -10.29 0.58
C ILE A 168 2.35 -10.96 1.92
N LEU A 169 2.46 -10.17 2.99
CA LEU A 169 2.80 -10.66 4.33
C LEU A 169 1.72 -11.58 4.91
N ARG A 170 0.45 -11.37 4.60
CA ARG A 170 -0.65 -12.27 5.04
C ARG A 170 -0.49 -13.70 4.53
N ASN A 171 0.16 -13.90 3.38
CA ASN A 171 0.35 -15.20 2.76
C ASN A 171 1.69 -15.87 3.08
N ILE A 172 2.57 -15.20 3.85
CA ILE A 172 3.92 -15.67 4.17
C ILE A 172 4.10 -15.59 5.69
N PRO A 173 4.11 -16.71 6.42
CA PRO A 173 4.38 -16.71 7.86
C PRO A 173 5.85 -16.34 8.08
N LEU A 174 6.08 -15.17 8.63
CA LEU A 174 7.40 -14.60 8.91
C LEU A 174 7.59 -14.37 10.41
N LYS A 175 8.84 -14.23 10.83
CA LYS A 175 9.16 -13.74 12.17
C LYS A 175 8.57 -12.35 12.39
N LYS A 176 8.12 -12.08 13.63
CA LYS A 176 7.46 -10.83 14.00
C LYS A 176 8.30 -9.60 13.65
N ASP A 177 9.61 -9.63 13.91
CA ASP A 177 10.52 -8.50 13.66
C ASP A 177 10.60 -8.14 12.17
N ILE A 178 10.70 -9.14 11.28
CA ILE A 178 10.76 -8.93 9.82
C ILE A 178 9.43 -8.36 9.31
N SER A 179 8.32 -8.95 9.77
CA SER A 179 6.98 -8.47 9.41
C SER A 179 6.75 -7.05 9.90
N ALA A 180 7.18 -6.73 11.13
CA ALA A 180 7.10 -5.39 11.68
C ALA A 180 7.91 -4.37 10.86
N VAL A 181 9.18 -4.67 10.55
CA VAL A 181 10.03 -3.77 9.74
C VAL A 181 9.37 -3.43 8.41
N LEU A 182 8.94 -4.45 7.64
CA LEU A 182 8.33 -4.23 6.32
C LEU A 182 7.01 -3.45 6.40
N LYS A 183 6.17 -3.77 7.39
CA LYS A 183 4.87 -3.12 7.60
C LYS A 183 5.04 -1.65 7.99
N TRP A 184 5.91 -1.38 8.98
CA TRP A 184 6.16 -0.02 9.44
C TRP A 184 6.86 0.83 8.38
N GLU A 185 7.86 0.27 7.68
CA GLU A 185 8.48 0.94 6.54
C GLU A 185 7.43 1.34 5.52
N GLY A 186 6.61 0.38 5.05
CA GLY A 186 5.62 0.64 4.00
C GLY A 186 4.59 1.71 4.35
N ILE A 187 4.21 1.84 5.64
CA ILE A 187 3.21 2.84 6.05
C ILE A 187 3.85 4.22 6.25
N LEU A 188 5.05 4.28 6.85
CA LEU A 188 5.69 5.56 7.17
C LEU A 188 6.38 6.20 5.96
N ILE A 189 6.77 5.42 4.96
CA ILE A 189 7.45 5.93 3.76
C ILE A 189 6.49 6.62 2.79
N ASP A 190 5.20 6.27 2.79
CA ASP A 190 4.20 6.82 1.87
C ASP A 190 4.10 8.36 1.97
N PRO A 191 3.84 8.96 3.15
CA PRO A 191 3.80 10.41 3.28
C PRO A 191 5.14 11.08 2.93
N ILE A 192 6.27 10.44 3.27
CA ILE A 192 7.61 10.99 3.01
C ILE A 192 7.88 11.06 1.51
N GLY A 193 7.56 10.00 0.78
CA GLY A 193 7.75 9.95 -0.67
C GLY A 193 6.82 10.90 -1.42
N ALA A 194 5.56 11.01 -0.98
CA ALA A 194 4.61 11.96 -1.55
C ALA A 194 5.12 13.41 -1.43
N VAL A 195 5.53 13.81 -0.23
CA VAL A 195 6.12 15.14 0.00
C VAL A 195 7.40 15.37 -0.81
N ALA A 196 8.29 14.37 -0.87
CA ALA A 196 9.50 14.48 -1.69
C ALA A 196 9.17 14.69 -3.17
N ALA A 197 8.14 13.99 -3.70
CA ALA A 197 7.70 14.15 -5.08
C ALA A 197 7.11 15.54 -5.33
N VAL A 198 6.28 16.07 -4.43
CA VAL A 198 5.73 17.44 -4.52
C VAL A 198 6.86 18.47 -4.53
N LEU A 199 7.84 18.36 -3.62
CA LEU A 199 8.96 19.29 -3.56
C LEU A 199 9.78 19.33 -4.86
N VAL A 200 10.04 18.17 -5.46
CA VAL A 200 10.76 18.11 -6.74
C VAL A 200 9.88 18.62 -7.89
N PHE A 201 8.59 18.32 -7.89
CA PHE A 201 7.65 18.82 -8.88
C PHE A 201 7.56 20.35 -8.86
N GLU A 202 7.39 20.95 -7.69
CA GLU A 202 7.35 22.41 -7.53
C GLU A 202 8.67 23.05 -7.97
N PHE A 203 9.81 22.39 -7.69
CA PHE A 203 11.13 22.86 -8.16
C PHE A 203 11.19 22.93 -9.69
N ILE A 204 10.53 22.02 -10.40
CA ILE A 204 10.46 22.03 -11.87
C ILE A 204 9.55 23.17 -12.35
N SER A 205 8.34 23.28 -11.77
CA SER A 205 7.30 24.20 -12.23
C SER A 205 7.58 25.68 -11.89
N VAL A 206 8.15 25.96 -10.71
CA VAL A 206 8.38 27.36 -10.26
C VAL A 206 9.69 27.96 -10.78
N GLY A 207 10.63 27.11 -11.24
CA GLY A 207 11.90 27.58 -11.79
C GLY A 207 13.04 27.73 -10.77
N LYS A 208 14.27 27.75 -11.30
CA LYS A 208 15.54 27.57 -10.60
C LYS A 208 15.95 28.81 -9.79
N GLY A 209 15.82 28.80 -8.47
CA GLY A 209 16.34 29.88 -7.61
C GLY A 209 16.79 29.38 -6.23
N THR A 210 17.74 30.09 -5.60
CA THR A 210 18.24 29.78 -4.24
C THR A 210 17.18 29.97 -3.16
N GLU A 211 16.16 30.80 -3.37
CA GLU A 211 15.04 31.02 -2.46
C GLU A 211 14.14 29.78 -2.35
N TYR A 212 14.13 28.96 -3.39
CA TYR A 212 13.32 27.73 -3.44
C TYR A 212 13.70 26.72 -2.38
N THR A 213 14.99 26.51 -2.10
CA THR A 213 15.44 25.49 -1.13
C THR A 213 14.96 25.82 0.28
N GLN A 214 14.95 27.09 0.66
CA GLN A 214 14.45 27.51 1.97
C GLN A 214 12.92 27.35 2.05
N GLN A 215 12.22 27.72 0.98
CA GLN A 215 10.76 27.58 0.90
C GLN A 215 10.33 26.11 0.95
N ALA A 216 11.03 25.22 0.24
CA ALA A 216 10.80 23.77 0.26
C ALA A 216 10.95 23.17 1.68
N LEU A 217 11.98 23.57 2.43
CA LEU A 217 12.16 23.14 3.81
C LEU A 217 11.04 23.65 4.74
N VAL A 218 10.57 24.87 4.53
CA VAL A 218 9.44 25.43 5.29
C VAL A 218 8.15 24.68 4.98
N GLU A 219 7.86 24.40 3.70
CA GLU A 219 6.66 23.63 3.31
C GLU A 219 6.72 22.19 3.83
N PHE A 220 7.87 21.54 3.77
CA PHE A 220 8.08 20.25 4.42
C PHE A 220 7.80 20.31 5.93
N GLY A 221 8.36 21.33 6.61
CA GLY A 221 8.11 21.54 8.04
C GLY A 221 6.62 21.77 8.36
N LYS A 222 5.92 22.55 7.54
CA LYS A 222 4.47 22.76 7.66
C LYS A 222 3.70 21.43 7.51
N THR A 223 4.00 20.65 6.47
CA THR A 223 3.37 19.36 6.24
C THR A 223 3.50 18.42 7.43
N VAL A 224 4.71 18.35 8.02
CA VAL A 224 4.96 17.53 9.21
C VAL A 224 4.17 18.06 10.41
N VAL A 225 4.25 19.37 10.70
CA VAL A 225 3.59 19.97 11.86
C VAL A 225 2.07 19.87 11.74
N VAL A 226 1.51 20.23 10.58
CA VAL A 226 0.06 20.15 10.32
C VAL A 226 -0.41 18.70 10.40
N GLY A 227 0.31 17.78 9.73
CA GLY A 227 -0.03 16.37 9.72
C GLY A 227 -0.09 15.76 11.12
N PHE A 228 0.93 15.97 11.93
CA PHE A 228 0.93 15.50 13.32
C PHE A 228 -0.12 16.18 14.18
N SER A 229 -0.24 17.50 14.12
CA SER A 229 -1.15 18.26 14.99
C SER A 229 -2.61 17.92 14.72
N ILE A 230 -3.02 17.90 13.45
CA ILE A 230 -4.41 17.58 13.07
C ILE A 230 -4.69 16.11 13.33
N GLY A 231 -3.82 15.20 12.90
CA GLY A 231 -4.00 13.76 13.10
C GLY A 231 -4.13 13.40 14.58
N PHE A 232 -3.25 13.94 15.43
CA PHE A 232 -3.29 13.72 16.87
C PHE A 232 -4.55 14.30 17.51
N SER A 233 -4.89 15.55 17.19
CA SER A 233 -6.05 16.23 17.77
C SER A 233 -7.36 15.52 17.45
N PHE A 234 -7.55 15.13 16.20
CA PHE A 234 -8.76 14.41 15.79
C PHE A 234 -8.80 12.95 16.29
N ALA A 235 -7.64 12.30 16.47
CA ALA A 235 -7.58 11.00 17.14
C ALA A 235 -8.15 11.08 18.56
N TYR A 236 -7.71 12.07 19.34
CA TYR A 236 -8.22 12.27 20.70
C TYR A 236 -9.68 12.74 20.72
N ALA A 237 -10.09 13.58 19.77
CA ALA A 237 -11.49 14.00 19.63
C ALA A 237 -12.41 12.77 19.42
N LEU A 238 -12.04 11.88 18.48
CA LEU A 238 -12.79 10.64 18.24
C LEU A 238 -12.73 9.69 19.43
N TYR A 239 -11.57 9.53 20.07
CA TYR A 239 -11.42 8.74 21.28
C TYR A 239 -12.36 9.19 22.40
N PHE A 240 -12.39 10.50 22.70
CA PHE A 240 -13.28 11.04 23.73
C PHE A 240 -14.75 10.92 23.37
N ALA A 241 -15.12 11.09 22.10
CA ALA A 241 -16.48 10.91 21.61
C ALA A 241 -16.95 9.47 21.81
N ILE A 242 -16.11 8.47 21.50
CA ILE A 242 -16.41 7.05 21.72
C ILE A 242 -16.47 6.74 23.21
N LYS A 243 -15.48 7.16 23.99
CA LYS A 243 -15.40 6.88 25.44
C LYS A 243 -16.57 7.45 26.22
N LYS A 244 -17.08 8.62 25.84
CA LYS A 244 -18.24 9.26 26.45
C LYS A 244 -19.58 8.72 25.93
N ASN A 245 -19.57 7.69 25.08
CA ASN A 245 -20.76 7.15 24.41
C ASN A 245 -21.58 8.25 23.66
N ALA A 246 -20.89 9.29 23.16
CA ALA A 246 -21.54 10.34 22.37
C ALA A 246 -21.93 9.85 20.96
N ILE A 247 -21.34 8.75 20.51
CA ILE A 247 -21.61 8.12 19.21
C ILE A 247 -22.35 6.82 19.46
N PRO A 248 -23.58 6.65 18.93
CA PRO A 248 -24.30 5.39 18.99
C PRO A 248 -23.50 4.26 18.34
N HIS A 249 -23.56 3.06 18.88
CA HIS A 249 -22.76 1.92 18.43
C HIS A 249 -22.87 1.62 16.93
N PHE A 250 -24.10 1.67 16.38
CA PHE A 250 -24.33 1.42 14.96
C PHE A 250 -23.74 2.50 14.01
N LEU A 251 -23.46 3.71 14.51
CA LEU A 251 -22.83 4.80 13.75
C LEU A 251 -21.31 4.85 13.90
N MET A 252 -20.72 4.09 14.83
CA MET A 252 -19.30 4.20 15.16
C MET A 252 -18.38 4.02 13.93
N ASN A 253 -18.69 3.05 13.08
CA ASN A 253 -17.92 2.78 11.87
C ASN A 253 -18.02 3.91 10.84
N VAL A 254 -19.23 4.43 10.64
CA VAL A 254 -19.51 5.50 9.67
C VAL A 254 -18.93 6.83 10.13
N VAL A 255 -19.08 7.17 11.41
CA VAL A 255 -18.48 8.37 12.02
C VAL A 255 -16.96 8.30 11.96
N SER A 256 -16.35 7.15 12.27
CA SER A 256 -14.90 6.98 12.16
C SER A 256 -14.41 7.19 10.73
N LEU A 257 -15.14 6.69 9.73
CA LEU A 257 -14.83 6.92 8.32
C LEU A 257 -14.94 8.39 7.94
N SER A 258 -16.01 9.06 8.40
CA SER A 258 -16.21 10.49 8.16
C SER A 258 -15.10 11.33 8.79
N PHE A 259 -14.62 10.96 9.99
CA PHE A 259 -13.46 11.61 10.62
C PHE A 259 -12.19 11.44 9.78
N VAL A 260 -11.93 10.24 9.24
CA VAL A 260 -10.75 9.99 8.40
C VAL A 260 -10.77 10.89 7.15
N ILE A 261 -11.89 10.90 6.42
CA ILE A 261 -12.07 11.74 5.24
C ILE A 261 -11.96 13.23 5.61
N GLY A 262 -12.61 13.65 6.69
CA GLY A 262 -12.57 15.04 7.17
C GLY A 262 -11.16 15.49 7.58
N VAL A 263 -10.42 14.64 8.28
CA VAL A 263 -9.02 14.90 8.68
C VAL A 263 -8.14 15.01 7.44
N TYR A 264 -8.29 14.12 6.47
CA TYR A 264 -7.54 14.18 5.22
C TYR A 264 -7.77 15.51 4.50
N VAL A 265 -9.04 15.82 4.19
CA VAL A 265 -9.39 17.04 3.44
C VAL A 265 -9.01 18.31 4.19
N LEU A 266 -9.24 18.35 5.51
CA LEU A 266 -8.89 19.50 6.32
C LEU A 266 -7.37 19.74 6.33
N SER A 267 -6.58 18.70 6.48
CA SER A 267 -5.12 18.81 6.49
C SER A 267 -4.59 19.30 5.14
N GLU A 268 -5.11 18.77 4.03
CA GLU A 268 -4.73 19.21 2.68
C GLU A 268 -4.96 20.71 2.44
N GLN A 269 -5.98 21.30 3.06
CA GLN A 269 -6.24 22.73 2.95
C GLN A 269 -5.20 23.61 3.67
N PHE A 270 -4.53 23.07 4.71
CA PHE A 270 -3.49 23.81 5.45
C PHE A 270 -2.09 23.62 4.89
N ALA A 271 -1.79 22.42 4.41
CA ALA A 271 -0.50 22.10 3.80
C ALA A 271 -0.68 20.91 2.84
N HIS A 272 -0.17 21.06 1.61
CA HIS A 272 -0.22 20.01 0.60
C HIS A 272 0.43 18.72 1.12
N GLU A 273 -0.19 17.57 0.79
CA GLU A 273 0.26 16.21 1.19
C GLU A 273 0.30 15.94 2.71
N SER A 274 -0.16 16.89 3.55
CA SER A 274 -0.25 16.67 4.99
C SER A 274 -1.39 15.74 5.38
N GLY A 275 -2.39 15.58 4.51
CA GLY A 275 -3.55 14.71 4.72
C GLY A 275 -3.17 13.25 4.89
N LEU A 276 -2.25 12.72 4.08
CA LEU A 276 -1.78 11.35 4.20
C LEU A 276 -1.08 11.10 5.55
N LEU A 277 -0.24 12.05 5.98
CA LEU A 277 0.42 11.95 7.28
C LEU A 277 -0.58 12.04 8.43
N SER A 278 -1.56 12.95 8.34
CA SER A 278 -2.58 13.13 9.39
C SER A 278 -3.39 11.87 9.65
N VAL A 279 -3.84 11.19 8.61
CA VAL A 279 -4.63 9.95 8.76
C VAL A 279 -3.80 8.80 9.29
N VAL A 280 -2.51 8.71 8.93
CA VAL A 280 -1.59 7.73 9.50
C VAL A 280 -1.39 7.98 10.99
N VAL A 281 -1.10 9.24 11.38
CA VAL A 281 -0.94 9.63 12.80
C VAL A 281 -2.21 9.36 13.58
N MET A 282 -3.37 9.75 13.04
CA MET A 282 -4.68 9.44 13.66
C MET A 282 -4.86 7.93 13.87
N GLY A 283 -4.54 7.13 12.87
CA GLY A 283 -4.61 5.67 12.95
C GLY A 283 -3.65 5.11 14.02
N MET A 284 -2.38 5.54 14.03
CA MET A 284 -1.38 5.09 15.01
C MET A 284 -1.79 5.43 16.45
N VAL A 285 -2.30 6.64 16.68
CA VAL A 285 -2.75 7.06 18.01
C VAL A 285 -3.92 6.20 18.47
N LEU A 286 -4.98 6.06 17.66
CA LEU A 286 -6.15 5.25 17.99
C LEU A 286 -5.82 3.76 18.12
N GLY A 287 -4.87 3.27 17.33
CA GLY A 287 -4.41 1.88 17.38
C GLY A 287 -3.67 1.52 18.68
N ASN A 288 -3.12 2.50 19.39
CA ASN A 288 -2.33 2.32 20.62
C ASN A 288 -2.99 2.81 21.89
N ILE A 289 -4.23 3.28 21.81
CA ILE A 289 -5.09 3.63 22.95
C ILE A 289 -6.11 2.51 23.15
N ASP A 290 -6.48 2.24 24.40
CA ASP A 290 -7.54 1.28 24.72
C ASP A 290 -8.91 1.84 24.30
N LEU A 291 -9.36 1.46 23.13
CA LEU A 291 -10.67 1.81 22.58
C LEU A 291 -11.66 0.67 22.85
N PRO A 292 -12.84 0.97 23.41
CA PRO A 292 -13.92 -0.02 23.45
C PRO A 292 -14.32 -0.41 22.02
N ASN A 293 -14.53 -1.70 21.78
CA ASN A 293 -14.99 -2.26 20.49
C ASN A 293 -14.04 -2.05 19.29
N ILE A 294 -12.74 -1.83 19.52
CA ILE A 294 -11.74 -1.65 18.46
C ILE A 294 -11.75 -2.80 17.42
N LYS A 295 -12.12 -4.02 17.83
CA LYS A 295 -12.18 -5.18 16.92
C LYS A 295 -13.22 -5.01 15.81
N GLU A 296 -14.39 -4.48 16.12
CA GLU A 296 -15.44 -4.23 15.12
C GLU A 296 -15.02 -3.15 14.13
N LEU A 297 -14.40 -2.09 14.64
CA LEU A 297 -13.82 -1.04 13.80
C LEU A 297 -12.78 -1.60 12.83
N LEU A 298 -11.90 -2.50 13.30
CA LEU A 298 -10.89 -3.15 12.47
C LEU A 298 -11.52 -4.04 11.39
N TYR A 299 -12.51 -4.86 11.68
CA TYR A 299 -13.19 -5.70 10.69
C TYR A 299 -13.89 -4.89 9.60
N PHE A 300 -14.61 -3.83 9.98
CA PHE A 300 -15.26 -2.95 9.00
C PHE A 300 -14.22 -2.30 8.08
N LYS A 301 -13.15 -1.75 8.66
CA LYS A 301 -12.07 -1.08 7.91
C LYS A 301 -11.36 -2.05 6.98
N GLU A 302 -11.09 -3.27 7.42
CA GLU A 302 -10.47 -4.31 6.59
C GLU A 302 -11.32 -4.63 5.35
N SER A 303 -12.63 -4.79 5.52
CA SER A 303 -13.56 -5.04 4.41
C SER A 303 -13.60 -3.87 3.43
N LEU A 304 -13.61 -2.64 3.94
CA LEU A 304 -13.59 -1.43 3.13
C LEU A 304 -12.28 -1.29 2.35
N SER A 305 -11.15 -1.55 2.99
CA SER A 305 -9.84 -1.50 2.33
C SER A 305 -9.71 -2.55 1.23
N VAL A 306 -10.22 -3.76 1.44
CA VAL A 306 -10.25 -4.80 0.38
C VAL A 306 -11.03 -4.31 -0.84
N LEU A 307 -12.17 -3.65 -0.64
CA LEU A 307 -12.98 -3.07 -1.73
C LEU A 307 -12.23 -1.93 -2.43
N LEU A 308 -11.70 -0.97 -1.65
CA LEU A 308 -10.98 0.18 -2.19
C LEU A 308 -9.71 -0.23 -2.94
N ILE A 309 -8.91 -1.14 -2.39
CA ILE A 309 -7.72 -1.69 -3.06
C ILE A 309 -8.12 -2.33 -4.40
N SER A 310 -9.23 -3.07 -4.44
CA SER A 310 -9.70 -3.72 -5.67
C SER A 310 -10.06 -2.70 -6.74
N ILE A 311 -10.81 -1.67 -6.38
CA ILE A 311 -11.20 -0.58 -7.29
C ILE A 311 -9.96 0.17 -7.78
N LEU A 312 -9.06 0.55 -6.86
CA LEU A 312 -7.86 1.32 -7.18
C LEU A 312 -6.94 0.60 -8.16
N PHE A 313 -6.63 -0.69 -7.92
CA PHE A 313 -5.72 -1.42 -8.78
C PHE A 313 -6.30 -1.65 -10.19
N ILE A 314 -7.60 -1.92 -10.30
CA ILE A 314 -8.26 -2.03 -11.61
C ILE A 314 -8.24 -0.68 -12.33
N LEU A 315 -8.66 0.40 -11.67
CA LEU A 315 -8.71 1.73 -12.28
C LEU A 315 -7.32 2.20 -12.73
N LEU A 316 -6.31 2.11 -11.87
CA LEU A 316 -4.97 2.59 -12.21
C LEU A 316 -4.31 1.73 -13.28
N SER A 317 -4.51 0.42 -13.28
CA SER A 317 -4.00 -0.44 -14.35
C SER A 317 -4.75 -0.22 -15.68
N ALA A 318 -6.05 0.06 -15.62
CA ALA A 318 -6.85 0.40 -16.80
C ALA A 318 -6.50 1.80 -17.37
N ASN A 319 -5.99 2.69 -16.54
CA ASN A 319 -5.60 4.05 -16.95
C ASN A 319 -4.37 4.09 -17.88
N ILE A 320 -3.53 3.06 -17.87
CA ILE A 320 -2.35 2.97 -18.73
C ILE A 320 -2.77 2.95 -20.19
N ASN A 321 -2.06 3.68 -21.08
CA ASN A 321 -2.28 3.65 -22.51
C ASN A 321 -1.33 2.69 -23.20
N MET A 322 -1.74 2.13 -24.34
CA MET A 322 -0.85 1.26 -25.15
C MET A 322 0.40 2.01 -25.63
N GLN A 323 0.29 3.29 -25.94
CA GLN A 323 1.42 4.13 -26.34
C GLN A 323 2.47 4.23 -25.23
N ASP A 324 2.03 4.35 -23.96
CA ASP A 324 2.93 4.38 -22.81
C ASP A 324 3.69 3.07 -22.65
N LEU A 325 3.02 1.93 -22.90
CA LEU A 325 3.66 0.61 -22.87
C LEU A 325 4.72 0.46 -23.98
N TYR A 326 4.45 0.96 -25.20
CA TYR A 326 5.44 0.94 -26.28
C TYR A 326 6.66 1.82 -25.97
N LEU A 327 6.46 3.00 -25.33
CA LEU A 327 7.54 3.92 -24.97
C LEU A 327 8.57 3.27 -24.02
N ILE A 328 8.09 2.44 -23.09
CA ILE A 328 8.95 1.76 -22.11
C ILE A 328 9.39 0.35 -22.54
N TYR A 329 8.96 -0.15 -23.70
CA TYR A 329 9.38 -1.46 -24.20
C TYR A 329 10.77 -1.39 -24.82
N ASN A 330 11.79 -1.25 -23.95
CA ASN A 330 13.19 -1.18 -24.35
C ASN A 330 14.12 -1.77 -23.28
N TRP A 331 15.35 -2.06 -23.65
CA TRP A 331 16.36 -2.62 -22.74
C TRP A 331 16.71 -1.70 -21.57
N ASN A 332 16.68 -0.39 -21.76
CA ASN A 332 16.98 0.59 -20.69
C ASN A 332 15.97 0.48 -19.55
N THR A 333 14.71 0.24 -19.87
CA THR A 333 13.65 0.01 -18.87
C THR A 333 13.91 -1.25 -18.05
N LEU A 334 14.32 -2.34 -18.71
CA LEU A 334 14.64 -3.59 -18.00
C LEU A 334 15.88 -3.41 -17.10
N ILE A 335 16.89 -2.71 -17.57
CA ILE A 335 18.10 -2.39 -16.80
C ILE A 335 17.73 -1.51 -15.60
N LEU A 336 16.90 -0.47 -15.80
CA LEU A 336 16.43 0.40 -14.72
C LEU A 336 15.68 -0.40 -13.65
N PHE A 337 14.77 -1.29 -14.07
CA PHE A 337 14.07 -2.19 -13.17
C PHE A 337 15.04 -3.07 -12.36
N GLY A 338 16.00 -3.68 -13.06
CA GLY A 338 17.05 -4.49 -12.44
C GLY A 338 17.89 -3.69 -11.44
N CYS A 339 18.28 -2.47 -11.78
CA CYS A 339 19.01 -1.57 -10.87
C CYS A 339 18.19 -1.25 -9.62
N VAL A 340 16.92 -0.93 -9.76
CA VAL A 340 16.04 -0.60 -8.62
C VAL A 340 15.89 -1.79 -7.69
N VAL A 341 15.62 -2.99 -8.23
CA VAL A 341 15.31 -4.19 -7.44
C VAL A 341 16.58 -4.84 -6.87
N PHE A 342 17.62 -5.02 -7.68
CA PHE A 342 18.78 -5.85 -7.31
C PHE A 342 20.00 -5.06 -6.87
N LEU A 343 20.04 -3.73 -7.07
CA LEU A 343 21.17 -2.89 -6.67
C LEU A 343 20.74 -1.85 -5.62
N ILE A 344 19.83 -0.95 -5.97
CA ILE A 344 19.48 0.22 -5.15
C ILE A 344 18.79 -0.22 -3.85
N ARG A 345 17.78 -1.08 -3.95
CA ARG A 345 17.05 -1.59 -2.76
C ARG A 345 17.96 -2.37 -1.81
N PRO A 346 18.77 -3.36 -2.25
CA PRO A 346 19.71 -4.04 -1.37
C PRO A 346 20.74 -3.12 -0.72
N ILE A 347 21.31 -2.17 -1.46
CA ILE A 347 22.26 -1.20 -0.89
C ILE A 347 21.57 -0.37 0.21
N GLY A 348 20.37 0.15 -0.07
CA GLY A 348 19.60 0.92 0.91
C GLY A 348 19.32 0.13 2.19
N VAL A 349 18.89 -1.13 2.06
CA VAL A 349 18.62 -2.00 3.21
C VAL A 349 19.91 -2.35 3.96
N MET A 350 20.97 -2.71 3.27
CA MET A 350 22.24 -3.07 3.93
C MET A 350 22.81 -1.90 4.72
N LEU A 351 22.81 -0.68 4.15
CA LEU A 351 23.27 0.54 4.84
C LEU A 351 22.38 0.87 6.04
N SER A 352 21.06 0.73 5.89
CA SER A 352 20.10 1.01 6.96
C SER A 352 20.17 -0.01 8.11
N THR A 353 20.60 -1.23 7.82
CA THR A 353 20.67 -2.31 8.81
C THR A 353 22.07 -2.53 9.39
N ILE A 354 23.01 -1.63 9.15
CA ILE A 354 24.32 -1.63 9.82
C ILE A 354 24.10 -1.51 11.32
N ASN A 355 24.79 -2.37 12.09
CA ASN A 355 24.66 -2.47 13.55
C ASN A 355 23.23 -2.78 14.04
N SER A 356 22.46 -3.53 13.26
CA SER A 356 21.16 -4.05 13.69
C SER A 356 21.30 -5.48 14.21
N GLY A 357 20.41 -5.92 15.09
CA GLY A 357 20.33 -7.32 15.54
C GLY A 357 19.81 -8.30 14.47
N LEU A 358 19.51 -7.84 13.26
CA LEU A 358 18.99 -8.67 12.17
C LEU A 358 20.08 -9.56 11.57
N LYS A 359 19.74 -10.81 11.31
CA LYS A 359 20.62 -11.78 10.64
C LYS A 359 20.75 -11.45 9.15
N THR A 360 21.84 -11.89 8.51
CA THR A 360 22.09 -11.62 7.08
C THR A 360 20.97 -12.11 6.17
N ASN A 361 20.39 -13.27 6.47
CA ASN A 361 19.25 -13.80 5.72
C ASN A 361 17.97 -12.97 5.90
N GLU A 362 17.76 -12.38 7.07
CA GLU A 362 16.65 -11.47 7.35
C GLU A 362 16.81 -10.16 6.57
N LYS A 363 18.02 -9.61 6.54
CA LYS A 363 18.38 -8.44 5.72
C LYS A 363 18.20 -8.72 4.24
N ALA A 364 18.62 -9.89 3.76
CA ALA A 364 18.43 -10.29 2.38
C ALA A 364 16.94 -10.38 2.00
N PHE A 365 16.09 -10.88 2.90
CA PHE A 365 14.64 -10.93 2.67
C PHE A 365 14.00 -9.54 2.64
N ILE A 366 14.38 -8.65 3.57
CA ILE A 366 13.89 -7.26 3.57
C ILE A 366 14.36 -6.53 2.29
N SER A 367 15.56 -6.82 1.80
CA SER A 367 16.06 -6.28 0.53
C SER A 367 15.27 -6.77 -0.68
N TRP A 368 14.86 -8.04 -0.66
CA TRP A 368 14.07 -8.64 -1.73
C TRP A 368 12.65 -8.09 -1.80
N VAL A 369 12.02 -7.90 -0.63
CA VAL A 369 10.64 -7.42 -0.53
C VAL A 369 10.62 -5.90 -0.42
N GLY A 370 10.29 -5.26 -1.53
CA GLY A 370 10.17 -3.80 -1.62
C GLY A 370 9.29 -3.39 -2.80
N PRO A 371 8.01 -3.86 -2.84
CA PRO A 371 7.10 -3.47 -3.90
C PRO A 371 6.78 -1.99 -3.79
N ARG A 372 6.73 -1.29 -4.92
CA ARG A 372 6.42 0.14 -4.95
C ARG A 372 4.92 0.37 -4.81
N GLY A 373 4.57 1.50 -4.17
CA GLY A 373 3.19 1.81 -3.79
C GLY A 373 2.34 2.34 -4.95
N ILE A 374 1.02 2.16 -4.81
CA ILE A 374 0.03 2.69 -5.75
C ILE A 374 -0.07 4.23 -5.70
N VAL A 375 0.26 4.84 -4.56
CA VAL A 375 0.36 6.30 -4.36
C VAL A 375 1.33 6.90 -5.36
N ALA A 376 2.50 6.27 -5.55
CA ALA A 376 3.49 6.69 -6.53
C ALA A 376 2.92 6.74 -7.95
N ALA A 377 2.13 5.74 -8.35
CA ALA A 377 1.51 5.69 -9.67
C ALA A 377 0.46 6.81 -9.86
N GLY A 378 -0.36 7.08 -8.82
CA GLY A 378 -1.33 8.16 -8.83
C GLY A 378 -0.67 9.53 -9.00
N ILE A 379 0.30 9.85 -8.16
CA ILE A 379 1.04 11.12 -8.20
C ILE A 379 1.84 11.24 -9.51
N ALA A 380 2.44 10.16 -10.00
CA ALA A 380 3.16 10.15 -11.27
C ALA A 380 2.26 10.52 -12.45
N SER A 381 1.03 9.99 -12.48
CA SER A 381 0.08 10.33 -13.54
C SER A 381 -0.34 11.80 -13.48
N LEU A 382 -0.58 12.34 -12.27
CA LEU A 382 -0.93 13.74 -12.08
C LEU A 382 0.21 14.68 -12.51
N PHE A 383 1.41 14.48 -11.97
CA PHE A 383 2.55 15.34 -12.24
C PHE A 383 3.10 15.16 -13.65
N GLY A 384 3.16 13.90 -14.14
CA GLY A 384 3.58 13.61 -15.50
C GLY A 384 2.71 14.31 -16.54
N ASN A 385 1.39 14.18 -16.43
CA ASN A 385 0.46 14.84 -17.34
C ASN A 385 0.57 16.37 -17.29
N ARG A 386 0.72 16.95 -16.10
CA ARG A 386 0.84 18.39 -15.94
C ARG A 386 2.13 18.92 -16.56
N LEU A 387 3.27 18.26 -16.33
CA LEU A 387 4.55 18.65 -16.93
C LEU A 387 4.57 18.47 -18.47
N VAL A 388 3.89 17.44 -18.99
CA VAL A 388 3.71 17.28 -20.45
C VAL A 388 2.92 18.45 -21.04
N LEU A 389 1.84 18.91 -20.35
CA LEU A 389 1.07 20.09 -20.76
C LEU A 389 1.89 21.40 -20.67
N GLU A 390 2.80 21.50 -19.71
CA GLU A 390 3.75 22.61 -19.57
C GLU A 390 4.91 22.55 -20.58
N GLY A 391 5.03 21.44 -21.33
CA GLY A 391 6.05 21.26 -22.38
C GLY A 391 7.45 20.91 -21.87
N GLU A 392 7.58 20.37 -20.66
CA GLU A 392 8.87 19.96 -20.09
C GLU A 392 9.41 18.71 -20.80
N PRO A 393 10.63 18.78 -21.37
CA PRO A 393 11.23 17.67 -22.12
C PRO A 393 11.48 16.45 -21.21
N GLY A 394 11.02 15.27 -21.63
CA GLY A 394 11.21 14.01 -20.91
C GLY A 394 10.10 13.73 -19.86
N ALA A 395 9.12 14.65 -19.69
CA ALA A 395 8.00 14.44 -18.78
C ALA A 395 7.11 13.26 -19.21
N GLU A 396 7.06 12.95 -20.51
CA GLU A 396 6.33 11.82 -21.08
C GLU A 396 6.80 10.46 -20.55
N TYR A 397 8.04 10.36 -20.04
CA TYR A 397 8.58 9.14 -19.45
C TYR A 397 8.17 8.92 -17.99
N ILE A 398 7.75 9.95 -17.25
CA ILE A 398 7.48 9.85 -15.79
C ILE A 398 6.41 8.82 -15.52
N THR A 399 5.22 9.01 -16.08
CA THR A 399 4.09 8.13 -15.83
C THR A 399 4.37 6.67 -16.24
N PRO A 400 4.81 6.39 -17.48
CA PRO A 400 5.08 5.01 -17.90
C PRO A 400 6.17 4.32 -17.07
N LEU A 401 7.28 5.00 -16.79
CA LEU A 401 8.38 4.41 -16.03
C LEU A 401 7.98 4.11 -14.58
N VAL A 402 7.29 5.03 -13.91
CA VAL A 402 6.80 4.79 -12.54
C VAL A 402 5.81 3.63 -12.53
N PHE A 403 4.84 3.60 -13.46
CA PHE A 403 3.91 2.48 -13.58
C PHE A 403 4.62 1.15 -13.79
N MET A 404 5.62 1.11 -14.68
CA MET A 404 6.40 -0.10 -14.93
C MET A 404 7.13 -0.58 -13.67
N ILE A 405 7.78 0.33 -12.93
CA ILE A 405 8.45 -0.01 -11.68
C ILE A 405 7.44 -0.50 -10.63
N VAL A 406 6.30 0.19 -10.48
CA VAL A 406 5.24 -0.20 -9.55
C VAL A 406 4.71 -1.59 -9.91
N LEU A 407 4.20 -1.78 -11.13
CA LEU A 407 3.62 -3.05 -11.57
C LEU A 407 4.66 -4.16 -11.58
N GLY A 408 5.86 -3.89 -12.12
CA GLY A 408 6.95 -4.86 -12.18
C GLY A 408 7.38 -5.33 -10.79
N THR A 409 7.57 -4.41 -9.82
CA THR A 409 7.95 -4.78 -8.46
C THR A 409 6.83 -5.51 -7.72
N VAL A 410 5.57 -5.14 -7.95
CA VAL A 410 4.41 -5.84 -7.39
C VAL A 410 4.34 -7.27 -7.92
N LEU A 411 4.39 -7.48 -9.24
CA LEU A 411 4.38 -8.79 -9.87
C LEU A 411 5.56 -9.64 -9.40
N PHE A 412 6.76 -9.07 -9.41
CA PHE A 412 7.98 -9.73 -8.95
C PHE A 412 7.86 -10.19 -7.49
N ASN A 413 7.45 -9.31 -6.58
CA ASN A 413 7.29 -9.65 -5.17
C ASN A 413 6.14 -10.62 -4.93
N ALA A 414 5.00 -10.45 -5.60
CA ALA A 414 3.85 -11.35 -5.48
C ALA A 414 4.18 -12.80 -5.86
N THR A 415 5.04 -12.98 -6.86
CA THR A 415 5.42 -14.31 -7.36
C THR A 415 6.60 -14.91 -6.61
N THR A 416 7.59 -14.10 -6.23
CA THR A 416 8.88 -14.60 -5.71
C THR A 416 9.03 -14.52 -4.19
N ALA A 417 8.32 -13.62 -3.48
CA ALA A 417 8.55 -13.40 -2.05
C ALA A 417 8.40 -14.66 -1.19
N ARG A 418 7.37 -15.47 -1.46
CA ARG A 418 7.16 -16.73 -0.73
C ARG A 418 8.28 -17.77 -0.97
N LEU A 419 8.74 -17.87 -2.21
CA LEU A 419 9.85 -18.75 -2.57
C LEU A 419 11.14 -18.28 -1.91
N PHE A 420 11.42 -16.97 -1.98
CA PHE A 420 12.61 -16.39 -1.39
C PHE A 420 12.59 -16.46 0.14
N ALA A 421 11.43 -16.33 0.80
CA ALA A 421 11.29 -16.55 2.24
C ALA A 421 11.71 -17.98 2.67
N LYS A 422 11.35 -18.97 1.85
CA LYS A 422 11.74 -20.37 2.08
C LYS A 422 13.25 -20.58 1.89
N ILE A 423 13.81 -20.05 0.80
CA ILE A 423 15.25 -20.18 0.47
C ILE A 423 16.12 -19.49 1.52
N SER A 424 15.74 -18.27 1.95
CA SER A 424 16.46 -17.51 2.97
C SER A 424 16.26 -18.05 4.38
N GLY A 425 15.37 -19.03 4.59
CA GLY A 425 15.11 -19.60 5.91
C GLY A 425 14.40 -18.68 6.90
N VAL A 426 13.77 -17.60 6.43
CA VAL A 426 12.95 -16.71 7.27
C VAL A 426 11.48 -17.14 7.35
N PHE A 427 11.10 -18.10 6.52
CA PHE A 427 9.77 -18.69 6.52
C PHE A 427 9.59 -19.51 7.80
N LEU A 428 8.59 -19.15 8.61
CA LEU A 428 8.24 -19.94 9.79
C LEU A 428 7.56 -21.22 9.34
N LYS A 429 8.11 -22.36 9.79
CA LYS A 429 7.42 -23.64 9.62
C LYS A 429 6.13 -23.60 10.43
N GLU A 430 5.04 -24.12 9.87
CA GLU A 430 3.80 -24.27 10.60
C GLU A 430 4.07 -25.10 11.86
N SER A 431 3.65 -24.57 13.01
CA SER A 431 3.70 -25.34 14.25
C SER A 431 2.67 -26.47 14.12
N THR A 432 3.17 -27.69 14.01
CA THR A 432 2.32 -28.90 14.01
C THR A 432 2.03 -29.40 15.41
N GLY A 433 2.51 -28.68 16.44
CA GLY A 433 2.29 -28.96 17.84
C GLY A 433 0.89 -28.57 18.31
N ILE A 434 0.42 -29.26 19.34
CA ILE A 434 -0.84 -29.00 20.01
C ILE A 434 -0.52 -28.49 21.40
N LEU A 435 -1.02 -27.31 21.74
CA LEU A 435 -0.96 -26.76 23.09
C LEU A 435 -2.27 -27.04 23.80
N ILE A 436 -2.22 -27.71 24.95
CA ILE A 436 -3.40 -27.97 25.79
C ILE A 436 -3.26 -27.15 27.06
N VAL A 437 -4.22 -26.27 27.30
CA VAL A 437 -4.29 -25.45 28.50
C VAL A 437 -5.05 -26.21 29.61
N GLY A 438 -4.39 -26.45 30.73
CA GLY A 438 -4.85 -27.26 31.81
C GLY A 438 -4.36 -28.71 31.71
N ALA A 439 -3.55 -29.18 32.69
CA ALA A 439 -3.00 -30.52 32.74
C ALA A 439 -3.85 -31.47 33.60
N SER A 440 -5.16 -31.41 33.46
CA SER A 440 -6.12 -32.31 34.14
C SER A 440 -5.92 -33.78 33.69
N ASN A 441 -6.54 -34.72 34.42
CA ASN A 441 -6.50 -36.14 34.04
C ASN A 441 -6.95 -36.38 32.60
N ILE A 442 -8.03 -35.71 32.18
CA ILE A 442 -8.57 -35.84 30.83
C ILE A 442 -7.59 -35.26 29.79
N SER A 443 -7.06 -34.06 30.07
CA SER A 443 -6.08 -33.41 29.21
C SER A 443 -4.83 -34.27 28.98
N ARG A 444 -4.33 -34.93 30.03
CA ARG A 444 -3.17 -35.84 29.96
C ARG A 444 -3.46 -37.08 29.11
N ILE A 445 -4.65 -37.67 29.22
CA ILE A 445 -5.06 -38.80 28.39
C ILE A 445 -5.13 -38.40 26.92
N ILE A 446 -5.77 -37.25 26.65
CA ILE A 446 -5.82 -36.70 25.25
C ILE A 446 -4.44 -36.41 24.73
N ALA A 447 -3.58 -35.76 25.52
CA ALA A 447 -2.20 -35.48 25.14
C ALA A 447 -1.41 -36.75 24.79
N LYS A 448 -1.55 -37.80 25.62
CA LYS A 448 -0.90 -39.10 25.38
C LYS A 448 -1.41 -39.80 24.13
N TYR A 449 -2.70 -39.72 23.86
CA TYR A 449 -3.27 -40.24 22.63
C TYR A 449 -2.75 -39.53 21.39
N LEU A 450 -2.69 -38.18 21.41
CA LEU A 450 -2.17 -37.35 20.34
C LEU A 450 -0.68 -37.59 20.10
N GLN A 451 0.12 -37.70 21.19
CA GLN A 451 1.55 -38.02 21.12
C GLN A 451 1.81 -39.39 20.49
N LYS A 452 1.02 -40.41 20.85
CA LYS A 452 1.10 -41.75 20.21
C LYS A 452 0.80 -41.71 18.71
N ASN A 453 -0.01 -40.74 18.25
CA ASN A 453 -0.31 -40.50 16.85
C ASN A 453 0.70 -39.54 16.17
N GLY A 454 1.88 -39.36 16.75
CA GLY A 454 2.97 -38.58 16.15
C GLY A 454 2.79 -37.06 16.21
N ARG A 455 1.88 -36.55 17.06
CA ARG A 455 1.72 -35.11 17.28
C ARG A 455 2.58 -34.66 18.46
N HIS A 456 3.29 -33.56 18.30
CA HIS A 456 3.97 -32.92 19.43
C HIS A 456 2.92 -32.18 20.25
N VAL A 457 2.84 -32.50 21.54
CA VAL A 457 1.82 -31.93 22.47
C VAL A 457 2.54 -31.34 23.67
N VAL A 458 2.21 -30.12 24.01
CA VAL A 458 2.66 -29.44 25.23
C VAL A 458 1.47 -29.09 26.08
N LEU A 459 1.52 -29.43 27.39
CA LEU A 459 0.52 -29.05 28.37
C LEU A 459 1.03 -27.84 29.17
N ILE A 460 0.16 -26.90 29.47
CA ILE A 460 0.45 -25.81 30.40
C ILE A 460 -0.59 -25.76 31.50
N ASP A 461 -0.15 -25.60 32.76
CA ASP A 461 -1.02 -25.49 33.92
C ASP A 461 -0.35 -24.58 34.96
N SER A 462 -1.13 -23.86 35.75
CA SER A 462 -0.63 -23.08 36.88
C SER A 462 -0.39 -23.95 38.14
N ASN A 463 -0.89 -25.19 38.16
CA ASN A 463 -0.71 -26.12 39.27
C ASN A 463 0.46 -27.03 39.02
N LYS A 464 1.51 -26.88 39.87
CA LYS A 464 2.76 -27.66 39.80
C LYS A 464 2.53 -29.18 39.92
N GLU A 465 1.58 -29.61 40.77
CA GLU A 465 1.28 -31.02 40.95
C GLU A 465 0.73 -31.66 39.64
N ASN A 466 -0.11 -30.92 38.90
CA ASN A 466 -0.61 -31.37 37.58
C ASN A 466 0.52 -31.49 36.57
N ILE A 467 1.46 -30.55 36.60
CA ILE A 467 2.66 -30.56 35.74
C ILE A 467 3.56 -31.76 36.04
N GLU A 468 3.86 -32.02 37.33
CA GLU A 468 4.66 -33.15 37.73
C GLU A 468 4.02 -34.49 37.32
N ARG A 469 2.74 -34.62 37.50
CA ARG A 469 1.96 -35.79 37.04
C ARG A 469 1.96 -35.95 35.52
N ALA A 470 1.96 -34.86 34.76
CA ALA A 470 2.08 -34.90 33.30
C ALA A 470 3.48 -35.34 32.85
N LYS A 471 4.52 -34.78 33.48
CA LYS A 471 5.93 -35.19 33.26
C LYS A 471 6.19 -36.65 33.64
N GLY A 472 5.54 -37.14 34.69
CA GLY A 472 5.60 -38.58 35.08
C GLY A 472 4.91 -39.51 34.06
N MET A 473 4.16 -38.99 33.12
CA MET A 473 3.57 -39.71 31.99
C MET A 473 4.35 -39.53 30.66
N ASP A 474 5.57 -38.99 30.69
CA ASP A 474 6.37 -38.64 29.50
C ASP A 474 5.67 -37.61 28.59
N LEU A 475 4.93 -36.69 29.15
CA LEU A 475 4.34 -35.60 28.43
C LEU A 475 5.10 -34.27 28.65
N ASP A 476 5.32 -33.51 27.61
CA ASP A 476 5.87 -32.15 27.72
C ASP A 476 4.88 -31.25 28.45
N ALA A 477 5.27 -30.68 29.58
CA ALA A 477 4.45 -29.83 30.41
C ALA A 477 5.25 -28.69 31.04
N GLU A 478 4.67 -27.48 31.00
CA GLU A 478 5.25 -26.25 31.54
C GLU A 478 4.30 -25.52 32.47
N GLU A 479 4.85 -24.84 33.49
CA GLU A 479 4.11 -23.96 34.41
C GLU A 479 3.81 -22.63 33.71
N ALA A 480 2.54 -22.16 33.75
CA ALA A 480 2.09 -20.92 33.15
C ALA A 480 1.59 -19.92 34.20
#